data_3e93c3c1260c38342da4f8f1785bbea7
#
_entry.id   3e93c3c1260c38342da4f8f1785bbea7
#
_cell.length_a   1.000
_cell.length_b   1.000
_cell.length_c   1.000
_cell.angle_alpha   90.00
_cell.angle_beta   90.00
_cell.angle_gamma   90.00
#
_symmetry.space_group_name_H-M   'P 1'
#
loop_
_entity.id
_entity.type
_entity.pdbx_description
1 polymer ?
#
loop_
_entity_poly.entity_id
_entity_poly.type
_entity_poly.pdbx_seq_one_letter_code
_entity_poly.pdbx_strand_id
1 'polypeptide(L)'
;MTDTRQDVLIVGFGAVGILYGWVLEQSGSVRVTAVARSNYKAIHEQGVQLESAKFGKHAWQPYRVLQDTHQAADRDYKYIICTFKHLPDINPTKDILGPCLHRSNCFVLLQNGIGIEEPLQAVVPNATVISGAIWIGANLNDSRRVVHNDLEQLVIGRFKGEKRGPNHQTILSQMPEADADKLVEELAQLLRGGGSNTKDVSNIQPVRWKKNLWNATFSTLSTLAGEPMSQLMRDENVHFVIPIARRTMLEILFTARTVGIKEEELPAAAVDEQLSITLEQFGDIQHANEQRRGEDDEAAAGRAAFKPSMLIDYENARPMELQCIVGSILQRAREFGLETPRLDLAYSVLSVKQRKFVESSTHHKPTARMSTELAQRFARSGVSDSPVPSGTPLNLPPTPTTKV
;
A
#
# COMPACT_ATOMS: atom_id res chain seq x y z
N MET A 1 -41.69 -4.36 -2.28
CA MET A 1 -40.66 -5.25 -1.74
C MET A 1 -39.60 -4.36 -1.10
N THR A 2 -39.29 -4.57 0.18
CA THR A 2 -38.22 -3.86 0.86
C THR A 2 -36.87 -4.30 0.26
N ASP A 3 -36.03 -3.37 -0.13
CA ASP A 3 -34.68 -3.64 -0.62
C ASP A 3 -33.85 -4.27 0.52
N THR A 4 -33.45 -5.53 0.37
CA THR A 4 -32.70 -6.31 1.37
C THR A 4 -31.19 -6.23 1.21
N ARG A 5 -30.71 -5.46 0.21
CA ARG A 5 -29.28 -5.30 -0.02
C ARG A 5 -28.60 -4.54 1.12
N GLN A 6 -27.36 -4.94 1.39
CA GLN A 6 -26.55 -4.32 2.44
C GLN A 6 -25.95 -2.98 1.94
N ASP A 7 -25.99 -1.95 2.78
CA ASP A 7 -25.32 -0.69 2.48
C ASP A 7 -23.81 -0.79 2.76
N VAL A 8 -23.01 -0.44 1.76
CA VAL A 8 -21.55 -0.33 1.87
C VAL A 8 -21.11 1.07 1.45
N LEU A 9 -20.24 1.68 2.25
CA LEU A 9 -19.65 2.97 1.94
C LEU A 9 -18.23 2.76 1.40
N ILE A 10 -17.89 3.38 0.27
CA ILE A 10 -16.52 3.46 -0.23
C ILE A 10 -16.07 4.91 -0.17
N VAL A 11 -15.01 5.15 0.60
CA VAL A 11 -14.37 6.47 0.73
C VAL A 11 -13.07 6.47 -0.07
N GLY A 12 -12.98 7.40 -1.05
CA GLY A 12 -11.88 7.43 -2.02
C GLY A 12 -12.21 6.67 -3.31
N PHE A 13 -12.95 7.33 -4.20
CA PHE A 13 -13.49 6.67 -5.40
C PHE A 13 -12.56 6.86 -6.62
N GLY A 14 -11.28 6.40 -6.47
CA GLY A 14 -10.29 6.25 -7.53
C GLY A 14 -10.41 4.89 -8.23
N ALA A 15 -9.39 4.47 -9.00
CA ALA A 15 -9.41 3.21 -9.74
C ALA A 15 -9.75 1.98 -8.87
N VAL A 16 -9.13 1.86 -7.70
CA VAL A 16 -9.37 0.77 -6.75
C VAL A 16 -10.80 0.82 -6.18
N GLY A 17 -11.24 2.01 -5.74
CA GLY A 17 -12.59 2.19 -5.17
C GLY A 17 -13.69 1.93 -6.18
N ILE A 18 -13.48 2.33 -7.43
CA ILE A 18 -14.42 2.09 -8.53
C ILE A 18 -14.50 0.59 -8.83
N LEU A 19 -13.35 -0.08 -9.00
CA LEU A 19 -13.35 -1.50 -9.34
C LEU A 19 -14.01 -2.35 -8.26
N TYR A 20 -13.61 -2.20 -7.00
CA TYR A 20 -14.20 -3.00 -5.91
C TYR A 20 -15.64 -2.58 -5.57
N GLY A 21 -16.01 -1.32 -5.83
CA GLY A 21 -17.41 -0.90 -5.75
C GLY A 21 -18.28 -1.62 -6.78
N TRP A 22 -17.81 -1.69 -8.02
CA TRP A 22 -18.47 -2.43 -9.08
C TRP A 22 -18.55 -3.93 -8.74
N VAL A 23 -17.44 -4.55 -8.34
CA VAL A 23 -17.39 -5.95 -7.91
C VAL A 23 -18.41 -6.23 -6.80
N LEU A 24 -18.49 -5.40 -5.77
CA LEU A 24 -19.43 -5.59 -4.67
C LEU A 24 -20.90 -5.55 -5.15
N GLU A 25 -21.27 -4.63 -6.02
CA GLU A 25 -22.64 -4.57 -6.55
C GLU A 25 -22.96 -5.75 -7.48
N GLN A 26 -21.96 -6.33 -8.19
CA GLN A 26 -22.14 -7.55 -8.98
C GLN A 26 -22.51 -8.76 -8.13
N SER A 27 -22.22 -8.77 -6.84
CA SER A 27 -22.70 -9.82 -5.93
C SER A 27 -24.24 -9.88 -5.83
N GLY A 28 -24.94 -8.83 -6.24
CA GLY A 28 -26.39 -8.68 -6.13
C GLY A 28 -26.90 -8.40 -4.70
N SER A 29 -26.02 -8.53 -3.68
CA SER A 29 -26.39 -8.42 -2.25
C SER A 29 -26.01 -7.09 -1.62
N VAL A 30 -25.36 -6.20 -2.36
CA VAL A 30 -24.81 -4.93 -1.89
C VAL A 30 -25.32 -3.78 -2.73
N ARG A 31 -25.46 -2.60 -2.11
CA ARG A 31 -25.58 -1.32 -2.78
C ARG A 31 -24.49 -0.37 -2.28
N VAL A 32 -23.77 0.24 -3.20
CA VAL A 32 -22.58 1.04 -2.90
C VAL A 32 -22.92 2.53 -2.84
N THR A 33 -22.63 3.15 -1.70
CA THR A 33 -22.50 4.60 -1.58
C THR A 33 -21.03 4.96 -1.79
N ALA A 34 -20.74 5.78 -2.80
CA ALA A 34 -19.40 6.22 -3.14
C ALA A 34 -19.16 7.66 -2.70
N VAL A 35 -18.06 7.90 -1.95
CA VAL A 35 -17.56 9.26 -1.69
C VAL A 35 -16.44 9.56 -2.66
N ALA A 36 -16.73 10.43 -3.63
CA ALA A 36 -15.85 10.87 -4.69
C ALA A 36 -15.54 12.37 -4.53
N ARG A 37 -14.27 12.78 -4.55
CA ARG A 37 -13.88 14.19 -4.40
C ARG A 37 -13.71 14.89 -5.76
N SER A 38 -12.52 14.83 -6.31
CA SER A 38 -12.18 15.52 -7.57
C SER A 38 -12.96 15.02 -8.79
N ASN A 39 -13.39 13.77 -8.77
CA ASN A 39 -14.15 13.13 -9.84
C ASN A 39 -15.67 13.04 -9.55
N TYR A 40 -16.14 13.66 -8.46
CA TYR A 40 -17.55 13.63 -8.04
C TYR A 40 -18.51 14.01 -9.17
N LYS A 41 -18.31 15.19 -9.78
CA LYS A 41 -19.22 15.71 -10.81
C LYS A 41 -19.34 14.75 -11.99
N ALA A 42 -18.21 14.27 -12.51
CA ALA A 42 -18.21 13.36 -13.65
C ALA A 42 -18.94 12.04 -13.36
N ILE A 43 -18.69 11.44 -12.19
CA ILE A 43 -19.31 10.16 -11.80
C ILE A 43 -20.78 10.35 -11.44
N HIS A 44 -21.14 11.44 -10.75
CA HIS A 44 -22.52 11.72 -10.37
C HIS A 44 -23.43 11.90 -11.60
N GLU A 45 -22.94 12.62 -12.61
CA GLU A 45 -23.72 12.96 -13.80
C GLU A 45 -23.74 11.83 -14.87
N GLN A 46 -22.63 11.08 -14.99
CA GLN A 46 -22.42 10.19 -16.14
C GLN A 46 -22.05 8.75 -15.75
N GLY A 47 -21.95 8.44 -14.45
CA GLY A 47 -21.50 7.14 -13.99
C GLY A 47 -20.04 6.84 -14.31
N VAL A 48 -19.67 5.61 -14.18
CA VAL A 48 -18.33 5.05 -14.39
C VAL A 48 -18.30 4.27 -15.70
N GLN A 49 -17.16 4.31 -16.39
CA GLN A 49 -16.80 3.39 -17.46
C GLN A 49 -15.69 2.47 -16.97
N LEU A 50 -15.96 1.20 -16.89
CA LEU A 50 -14.99 0.16 -16.58
C LEU A 50 -14.58 -0.57 -17.85
N GLU A 51 -13.31 -0.54 -18.19
CA GLU A 51 -12.72 -1.34 -19.26
C GLU A 51 -11.68 -2.27 -18.63
N SER A 52 -11.99 -3.54 -18.57
CA SER A 52 -11.17 -4.52 -17.85
C SER A 52 -10.94 -5.74 -18.73
N ALA A 53 -9.68 -6.19 -18.81
CA ALA A 53 -9.36 -7.45 -19.48
C ALA A 53 -10.00 -8.65 -18.74
N LYS A 54 -10.08 -8.57 -17.41
CA LYS A 54 -10.69 -9.62 -16.57
C LYS A 54 -12.22 -9.57 -16.55
N PHE A 55 -12.80 -8.38 -16.39
CA PHE A 55 -14.24 -8.23 -16.12
C PHE A 55 -15.04 -7.78 -17.35
N GLY A 56 -14.38 -7.36 -18.44
CA GLY A 56 -15.05 -6.83 -19.63
C GLY A 56 -15.31 -5.32 -19.56
N LYS A 57 -16.19 -4.84 -20.46
CA LYS A 57 -16.53 -3.41 -20.56
C LYS A 57 -17.90 -3.16 -19.97
N HIS A 58 -17.98 -2.24 -19.02
CA HIS A 58 -19.22 -1.93 -18.31
C HIS A 58 -19.41 -0.41 -18.14
N ALA A 59 -20.64 0.03 -18.33
CA ALA A 59 -21.13 1.31 -17.81
C ALA A 59 -21.85 1.03 -16.49
N TRP A 60 -21.48 1.72 -15.44
CA TRP A 60 -21.98 1.50 -14.09
C TRP A 60 -22.27 2.80 -13.37
N GLN A 61 -23.42 2.87 -12.71
CA GLN A 61 -23.77 3.94 -11.79
C GLN A 61 -23.86 3.38 -10.39
N PRO A 62 -22.99 3.81 -9.44
CA PRO A 62 -23.14 3.45 -8.03
C PRO A 62 -24.54 3.83 -7.52
N TYR A 63 -25.05 3.05 -6.56
CA TYR A 63 -26.34 3.35 -5.93
C TYR A 63 -26.46 4.82 -5.44
N ARG A 64 -25.38 5.35 -4.87
CA ARG A 64 -25.26 6.77 -4.49
C ARG A 64 -23.84 7.28 -4.75
N VAL A 65 -23.74 8.51 -5.21
CA VAL A 65 -22.46 9.22 -5.34
C VAL A 65 -22.53 10.52 -4.53
N LEU A 66 -21.62 10.67 -3.59
CA LEU A 66 -21.58 11.81 -2.65
C LEU A 66 -20.20 12.51 -2.74
N GLN A 67 -20.18 13.79 -2.39
CA GLN A 67 -18.96 14.60 -2.48
C GLN A 67 -18.08 14.46 -1.24
N ASP A 68 -18.66 14.23 -0.08
CA ASP A 68 -17.97 14.16 1.20
C ASP A 68 -18.61 13.16 2.18
N THR A 69 -17.90 12.86 3.26
CA THR A 69 -18.33 11.92 4.30
C THR A 69 -19.42 12.47 5.21
N HIS A 70 -19.62 13.80 5.28
CA HIS A 70 -20.73 14.37 6.07
C HIS A 70 -22.07 14.02 5.44
N GLN A 71 -22.15 14.06 4.10
CA GLN A 71 -23.34 13.63 3.37
C GLN A 71 -23.61 12.12 3.52
N ALA A 72 -22.56 11.31 3.74
CA ALA A 72 -22.67 9.87 3.92
C ALA A 72 -23.06 9.46 5.34
N ALA A 73 -23.03 10.36 6.31
CA ALA A 73 -23.36 10.07 7.71
C ALA A 73 -24.87 9.95 8.01
N ASP A 74 -25.71 9.91 6.98
CA ASP A 74 -27.17 9.84 7.06
C ASP A 74 -27.70 8.43 7.36
N ARG A 75 -26.87 7.43 7.33
CA ARG A 75 -27.22 6.01 7.55
C ARG A 75 -26.03 5.20 8.08
N ASP A 76 -26.33 3.97 8.53
CA ASP A 76 -25.34 3.01 8.92
C ASP A 76 -24.93 2.11 7.74
N TYR A 77 -23.69 1.64 7.76
CA TYR A 77 -23.11 0.81 6.73
C TYR A 77 -22.61 -0.51 7.32
N LYS A 78 -22.81 -1.61 6.60
CA LYS A 78 -22.22 -2.90 6.97
C LYS A 78 -20.69 -2.81 6.96
N TYR A 79 -20.14 -2.18 5.92
CA TYR A 79 -18.70 -1.94 5.75
C TYR A 79 -18.43 -0.50 5.32
N ILE A 80 -17.38 0.10 5.87
CA ILE A 80 -16.78 1.34 5.35
C ILE A 80 -15.42 1.00 4.79
N ILE A 81 -15.27 1.10 3.46
CA ILE A 81 -14.08 0.69 2.72
C ILE A 81 -13.27 1.94 2.35
N CYS A 82 -12.01 1.98 2.79
CA CYS A 82 -11.08 3.07 2.56
C CYS A 82 -10.15 2.71 1.39
N THR A 83 -10.26 3.47 0.31
CA THR A 83 -9.43 3.32 -0.90
C THR A 83 -8.73 4.62 -1.30
N PHE A 84 -8.85 5.66 -0.48
CA PHE A 84 -8.06 6.88 -0.64
C PHE A 84 -6.60 6.64 -0.26
N LYS A 85 -5.67 7.45 -0.80
CA LYS A 85 -4.25 7.33 -0.42
C LYS A 85 -4.05 7.61 1.06
N HIS A 86 -3.29 6.72 1.71
CA HIS A 86 -2.94 6.87 3.12
C HIS A 86 -1.79 7.88 3.28
N LEU A 87 -2.14 9.13 3.55
CA LEU A 87 -1.22 10.26 3.70
C LEU A 87 -1.38 10.88 5.09
N PRO A 88 -0.90 10.21 6.16
CA PRO A 88 -1.12 10.66 7.55
C PRO A 88 -0.44 11.99 7.86
N ASP A 89 0.57 12.37 7.09
CA ASP A 89 1.28 13.66 7.11
C ASP A 89 0.44 14.83 6.54
N ILE A 90 -0.66 14.53 5.83
CA ILE A 90 -1.58 15.53 5.28
C ILE A 90 -2.93 15.46 5.98
N ASN A 91 -3.59 14.30 5.88
CA ASN A 91 -4.92 14.07 6.40
C ASN A 91 -5.01 12.69 7.06
N PRO A 92 -5.06 12.61 8.39
CA PRO A 92 -5.29 11.37 9.11
C PRO A 92 -6.60 10.69 8.68
N THR A 93 -6.62 9.36 8.64
CA THR A 93 -7.79 8.56 8.24
C THR A 93 -9.05 8.95 9.04
N LYS A 94 -8.90 9.21 10.34
CA LYS A 94 -10.02 9.62 11.21
C LYS A 94 -10.67 10.92 10.75
N ASP A 95 -9.88 11.88 10.26
CA ASP A 95 -10.38 13.19 9.82
C ASP A 95 -11.07 13.09 8.46
N ILE A 96 -10.57 12.19 7.58
CA ILE A 96 -11.22 11.89 6.29
C ILE A 96 -12.58 11.21 6.51
N LEU A 97 -12.65 10.25 7.42
CA LEU A 97 -13.89 9.54 7.73
C LEU A 97 -14.89 10.42 8.50
N GLY A 98 -14.40 11.32 9.35
CA GLY A 98 -15.23 12.27 10.09
C GLY A 98 -16.42 11.60 10.79
N PRO A 99 -17.66 12.08 10.55
CA PRO A 99 -18.84 11.54 11.23
C PRO A 99 -19.17 10.07 10.85
N CYS A 100 -18.61 9.55 9.74
CA CYS A 100 -18.80 8.17 9.35
C CYS A 100 -18.09 7.16 10.28
N LEU A 101 -17.19 7.62 11.17
CA LEU A 101 -16.57 6.76 12.21
C LEU A 101 -17.63 6.08 13.13
N HIS A 102 -18.82 6.65 13.23
CA HIS A 102 -19.91 6.12 14.06
C HIS A 102 -21.00 5.41 13.24
N ARG A 103 -20.74 5.13 11.95
CA ARG A 103 -21.73 4.58 11.01
C ARG A 103 -21.42 3.16 10.57
N SER A 104 -20.43 2.51 11.19
CA SER A 104 -20.13 1.10 10.97
C SER A 104 -19.38 0.52 12.16
N ASN A 105 -19.52 -0.80 12.34
CA ASN A 105 -18.68 -1.58 13.24
C ASN A 105 -17.57 -2.34 12.49
N CYS A 106 -17.39 -2.08 11.18
CA CYS A 106 -16.38 -2.72 10.37
C CYS A 106 -15.78 -1.75 9.35
N PHE A 107 -14.48 -1.52 9.46
CA PHE A 107 -13.72 -0.69 8.54
C PHE A 107 -12.76 -1.57 7.75
N VAL A 108 -12.68 -1.30 6.43
CA VAL A 108 -11.85 -2.09 5.51
C VAL A 108 -10.81 -1.17 4.88
N LEU A 109 -9.53 -1.43 5.13
CA LEU A 109 -8.42 -0.64 4.59
C LEU A 109 -7.80 -1.35 3.40
N LEU A 110 -8.04 -0.85 2.21
CA LEU A 110 -7.47 -1.35 0.94
C LEU A 110 -6.29 -0.50 0.47
N GLN A 111 -5.61 0.14 1.39
CA GLN A 111 -4.49 1.05 1.16
C GLN A 111 -3.15 0.32 1.31
N ASN A 112 -2.09 0.86 0.69
CA ASN A 112 -0.74 0.32 0.81
C ASN A 112 -0.09 0.64 2.16
N GLY A 113 1.04 -0.03 2.44
CA GLY A 113 1.93 0.26 3.55
C GLY A 113 1.69 -0.62 4.79
N ILE A 114 2.38 -0.28 5.85
CA ILE A 114 2.38 -0.98 7.15
C ILE A 114 1.88 -0.02 8.23
N GLY A 115 1.11 -0.55 9.20
CA GLY A 115 0.66 0.20 10.37
C GLY A 115 -0.42 1.25 10.08
N ILE A 116 -1.12 1.10 8.97
CA ILE A 116 -2.23 1.98 8.60
C ILE A 116 -3.47 1.74 9.45
N GLU A 117 -3.56 0.57 10.07
CA GLU A 117 -4.66 0.10 10.89
C GLU A 117 -4.70 0.75 12.28
N GLU A 118 -3.53 0.91 12.90
CA GLU A 118 -3.38 1.34 14.28
C GLU A 118 -4.04 2.69 14.60
N PRO A 119 -3.83 3.75 13.78
CA PRO A 119 -4.46 5.05 14.06
C PRO A 119 -5.99 5.01 13.96
N LEU A 120 -6.54 4.14 13.09
CA LEU A 120 -7.98 3.99 12.97
C LEU A 120 -8.52 3.16 14.13
N GLN A 121 -7.91 2.03 14.46
CA GLN A 121 -8.34 1.16 15.55
C GLN A 121 -8.35 1.92 16.90
N ALA A 122 -7.43 2.85 17.09
CA ALA A 122 -7.37 3.69 18.30
C ALA A 122 -8.61 4.58 18.48
N VAL A 123 -9.27 4.98 17.40
CA VAL A 123 -10.46 5.86 17.47
C VAL A 123 -11.78 5.10 17.32
N VAL A 124 -11.73 3.83 16.90
CA VAL A 124 -12.91 2.94 16.79
C VAL A 124 -12.69 1.62 17.55
N PRO A 125 -12.46 1.65 18.87
CA PRO A 125 -12.03 0.46 19.61
C PRO A 125 -13.08 -0.68 19.61
N ASN A 126 -14.35 -0.37 19.45
CA ASN A 126 -15.44 -1.36 19.41
C ASN A 126 -15.71 -1.92 18.01
N ALA A 127 -15.11 -1.35 16.97
CA ALA A 127 -15.21 -1.84 15.60
C ALA A 127 -14.05 -2.77 15.26
N THR A 128 -14.22 -3.64 14.26
CA THR A 128 -13.10 -4.37 13.69
C THR A 128 -12.49 -3.62 12.51
N VAL A 129 -11.17 -3.70 12.37
CA VAL A 129 -10.44 -3.22 11.19
C VAL A 129 -9.99 -4.44 10.39
N ILE A 130 -10.57 -4.59 9.20
CA ILE A 130 -10.11 -5.50 8.15
C ILE A 130 -9.08 -4.77 7.32
N SER A 131 -7.99 -5.41 7.02
CA SER A 131 -6.97 -4.85 6.14
C SER A 131 -6.80 -5.73 4.90
N GLY A 132 -6.44 -5.11 3.77
CA GLY A 132 -6.28 -5.82 2.50
C GLY A 132 -4.94 -5.54 1.84
N ALA A 133 -4.38 -6.56 1.21
CA ALA A 133 -3.26 -6.44 0.29
C ALA A 133 -3.77 -6.70 -1.13
N ILE A 134 -3.58 -5.71 -2.01
CA ILE A 134 -4.11 -5.73 -3.38
C ILE A 134 -2.97 -5.78 -4.38
N TRP A 135 -3.04 -6.70 -5.32
CA TRP A 135 -2.24 -6.70 -6.55
C TRP A 135 -3.19 -6.43 -7.72
N ILE A 136 -3.03 -5.26 -8.33
CA ILE A 136 -3.98 -4.77 -9.33
C ILE A 136 -3.27 -3.85 -10.32
N GLY A 137 -3.58 -4.00 -11.59
CA GLY A 137 -3.17 -3.11 -12.64
C GLY A 137 -4.34 -2.25 -13.13
N ALA A 138 -4.73 -1.23 -12.37
CA ALA A 138 -5.86 -0.37 -12.70
C ALA A 138 -5.49 1.11 -12.63
N ASN A 139 -5.90 1.87 -13.65
CA ASN A 139 -5.71 3.31 -13.75
C ASN A 139 -7.04 4.01 -13.96
N LEU A 140 -7.20 5.17 -13.33
CA LEU A 140 -8.34 6.06 -13.55
C LEU A 140 -7.94 7.12 -14.59
N ASN A 141 -8.56 7.04 -15.75
CA ASN A 141 -8.42 8.00 -16.83
C ASN A 141 -9.68 8.86 -16.92
N ASP A 142 -9.56 10.13 -17.33
CA ASP A 142 -10.68 11.04 -17.61
C ASP A 142 -11.72 11.13 -16.46
N SER A 143 -11.26 11.11 -15.20
CA SER A 143 -12.08 11.25 -13.97
C SER A 143 -13.16 10.17 -13.73
N ARG A 144 -13.51 9.33 -14.69
CA ARG A 144 -14.58 8.30 -14.56
C ARG A 144 -14.32 6.99 -15.31
N ARG A 145 -13.28 6.93 -16.16
CA ARG A 145 -12.93 5.75 -16.92
C ARG A 145 -11.80 4.99 -16.22
N VAL A 146 -12.08 3.78 -15.78
CA VAL A 146 -11.08 2.85 -15.24
C VAL A 146 -10.64 1.89 -16.33
N VAL A 147 -9.33 1.87 -16.59
CA VAL A 147 -8.69 0.86 -17.44
C VAL A 147 -7.97 -0.11 -16.52
N HIS A 148 -8.32 -1.38 -16.60
CA HIS A 148 -7.81 -2.46 -15.76
C HIS A 148 -7.34 -3.61 -16.64
N ASN A 149 -6.10 -4.08 -16.42
CA ASN A 149 -5.61 -5.30 -17.05
C ASN A 149 -6.25 -6.55 -16.41
N ASP A 150 -5.68 -7.71 -16.57
CA ASP A 150 -6.16 -8.98 -16.02
C ASP A 150 -5.72 -9.22 -14.57
N LEU A 151 -4.70 -8.49 -14.09
CA LEU A 151 -4.17 -8.64 -12.74
C LEU A 151 -5.13 -8.06 -11.71
N GLU A 152 -5.83 -8.93 -11.00
CA GLU A 152 -6.60 -8.58 -9.81
C GLU A 152 -6.50 -9.73 -8.80
N GLN A 153 -5.86 -9.46 -7.68
CA GLN A 153 -5.80 -10.33 -6.53
C GLN A 153 -5.94 -9.50 -5.26
N LEU A 154 -6.83 -9.92 -4.39
CA LEU A 154 -7.04 -9.32 -3.08
C LEU A 154 -6.89 -10.37 -1.99
N VAL A 155 -6.08 -10.07 -0.98
CA VAL A 155 -6.04 -10.85 0.26
C VAL A 155 -6.53 -9.96 1.38
N ILE A 156 -7.54 -10.38 2.12
CA ILE A 156 -8.08 -9.65 3.26
C ILE A 156 -7.96 -10.46 4.54
N GLY A 157 -7.88 -9.77 5.65
CA GLY A 157 -7.88 -10.38 6.97
C GLY A 157 -8.02 -9.35 8.07
N ARG A 158 -8.29 -9.80 9.27
CA ARG A 158 -8.42 -8.94 10.44
C ARG A 158 -7.04 -8.41 10.86
N PHE A 159 -7.01 -7.15 11.31
CA PHE A 159 -5.84 -6.61 12.00
C PHE A 159 -5.75 -7.23 13.40
N LYS A 160 -4.71 -8.02 13.65
CA LYS A 160 -4.43 -8.67 14.94
C LYS A 160 -3.31 -8.00 15.73
N GLY A 161 -2.87 -6.82 15.27
CA GLY A 161 -1.77 -6.10 15.88
C GLY A 161 -0.40 -6.66 15.52
N GLU A 162 0.61 -5.95 15.99
CA GLU A 162 2.02 -6.31 15.88
C GLU A 162 2.70 -6.06 17.22
N LYS A 163 3.78 -6.76 17.48
CA LYS A 163 4.63 -6.43 18.64
C LYS A 163 5.26 -5.05 18.42
N ARG A 164 5.15 -4.20 19.43
CA ARG A 164 5.72 -2.86 19.42
C ARG A 164 6.79 -2.73 20.50
N GLY A 165 7.62 -1.72 20.36
CA GLY A 165 8.63 -1.39 21.34
C GLY A 165 8.04 -1.04 22.72
N PRO A 166 8.86 -0.97 23.78
CA PRO A 166 8.41 -0.88 25.17
C PRO A 166 7.55 0.36 25.47
N ASN A 167 7.65 1.40 24.66
CA ASN A 167 6.91 2.65 24.82
C ASN A 167 5.65 2.74 23.94
N HIS A 168 5.28 1.65 23.27
CA HIS A 168 4.10 1.58 22.38
C HIS A 168 3.21 0.43 22.78
N GLN A 169 1.92 0.71 22.85
CA GLN A 169 0.89 -0.31 23.03
C GLN A 169 0.05 -0.42 21.77
N THR A 170 -0.05 -1.62 21.22
CA THR A 170 -0.98 -1.90 20.13
C THR A 170 -2.40 -1.92 20.66
N ILE A 171 -3.26 -1.12 20.05
CA ILE A 171 -4.70 -1.10 20.36
C ILE A 171 -5.39 -2.06 19.40
N LEU A 172 -6.07 -3.06 19.99
CA LEU A 172 -6.84 -4.06 19.25
C LEU A 172 -8.33 -3.78 19.36
N SER A 173 -9.10 -4.34 18.45
CA SER A 173 -10.55 -4.35 18.53
C SER A 173 -11.03 -5.04 19.79
N GLN A 174 -12.05 -4.46 20.44
CA GLN A 174 -12.78 -5.06 21.56
C GLN A 174 -13.93 -5.97 21.08
N MET A 175 -14.19 -6.03 19.76
CA MET A 175 -15.17 -6.95 19.18
C MET A 175 -14.73 -8.40 19.42
N PRO A 176 -15.65 -9.31 19.79
CA PRO A 176 -15.34 -10.73 19.90
C PRO A 176 -14.72 -11.28 18.62
N GLU A 177 -13.70 -12.11 18.75
CA GLU A 177 -12.95 -12.63 17.60
C GLU A 177 -13.84 -13.34 16.58
N ALA A 178 -14.78 -14.16 17.05
CA ALA A 178 -15.70 -14.89 16.18
C ALA A 178 -16.59 -13.95 15.34
N ASP A 179 -17.04 -12.83 15.93
CA ASP A 179 -17.86 -11.84 15.21
C ASP A 179 -17.02 -11.08 14.17
N ALA A 180 -15.78 -10.74 14.53
CA ALA A 180 -14.85 -10.08 13.63
C ALA A 180 -14.43 -10.99 12.46
N ASP A 181 -14.14 -12.27 12.72
CA ASP A 181 -13.76 -13.24 11.69
C ASP A 181 -14.95 -13.52 10.74
N LYS A 182 -16.19 -13.56 11.25
CA LYS A 182 -17.41 -13.64 10.43
C LYS A 182 -17.54 -12.46 9.47
N LEU A 183 -17.24 -11.23 9.90
CA LEU A 183 -17.25 -10.06 9.01
C LEU A 183 -16.23 -10.18 7.88
N VAL A 184 -15.04 -10.75 8.14
CA VAL A 184 -14.03 -11.02 7.10
C VAL A 184 -14.56 -12.02 6.08
N GLU A 185 -15.12 -13.14 6.56
CA GLU A 185 -15.66 -14.20 5.70
C GLU A 185 -16.81 -13.69 4.83
N GLU A 186 -17.79 -12.98 5.42
CA GLU A 186 -18.92 -12.38 4.70
C GLU A 186 -18.44 -11.40 3.62
N LEU A 187 -17.47 -10.53 3.92
CA LEU A 187 -16.88 -9.61 2.93
C LEU A 187 -16.19 -10.37 1.79
N ALA A 188 -15.42 -11.41 2.12
CA ALA A 188 -14.75 -12.24 1.13
C ALA A 188 -15.74 -12.94 0.20
N GLN A 189 -16.87 -13.44 0.75
CA GLN A 189 -17.95 -14.06 -0.04
C GLN A 189 -18.60 -13.04 -0.98
N LEU A 190 -18.88 -11.81 -0.53
CA LEU A 190 -19.44 -10.74 -1.37
C LEU A 190 -18.48 -10.40 -2.52
N LEU A 191 -17.19 -10.23 -2.24
CA LEU A 191 -16.19 -9.93 -3.25
C LEU A 191 -16.02 -11.05 -4.28
N ARG A 192 -15.96 -12.31 -3.82
CA ARG A 192 -15.93 -13.50 -4.71
C ARG A 192 -17.20 -13.63 -5.53
N GLY A 193 -18.36 -13.35 -4.92
CA GLY A 193 -19.65 -13.32 -5.60
C GLY A 193 -19.72 -12.33 -6.75
N GLY A 194 -18.96 -11.23 -6.68
CA GLY A 194 -18.79 -10.25 -7.75
C GLY A 194 -17.64 -10.57 -8.71
N GLY A 195 -17.00 -11.73 -8.62
CA GLY A 195 -15.96 -12.19 -9.53
C GLY A 195 -14.51 -11.82 -9.14
N SER A 196 -14.29 -11.24 -7.96
CA SER A 196 -12.93 -10.94 -7.48
C SER A 196 -12.16 -12.21 -7.09
N ASN A 197 -10.85 -12.23 -7.36
CA ASN A 197 -9.93 -13.23 -6.82
C ASN A 197 -9.54 -12.86 -5.38
N THR A 198 -10.52 -12.97 -4.48
CA THR A 198 -10.34 -12.62 -3.07
C THR A 198 -10.05 -13.86 -2.23
N LYS A 199 -8.99 -13.79 -1.43
CA LYS A 199 -8.65 -14.75 -0.38
C LYS A 199 -8.78 -14.08 0.98
N ASP A 200 -9.33 -14.80 1.95
CA ASP A 200 -9.34 -14.39 3.35
C ASP A 200 -8.29 -15.17 4.15
N VAL A 201 -7.68 -14.51 5.11
CA VAL A 201 -6.67 -15.08 5.99
C VAL A 201 -6.94 -14.67 7.44
N SER A 202 -6.54 -15.51 8.37
CA SER A 202 -6.72 -15.24 9.81
C SER A 202 -5.86 -14.08 10.31
N ASN A 203 -4.70 -13.83 9.69
CA ASN A 203 -3.79 -12.73 10.01
C ASN A 203 -3.26 -12.12 8.72
N ILE A 204 -3.61 -10.87 8.47
CA ILE A 204 -3.21 -10.16 7.24
C ILE A 204 -1.78 -9.61 7.29
N GLN A 205 -1.20 -9.43 8.47
CA GLN A 205 0.09 -8.75 8.62
C GLN A 205 1.23 -9.42 7.83
N PRO A 206 1.43 -10.74 7.86
CA PRO A 206 2.47 -11.39 7.06
C PRO A 206 2.34 -11.11 5.57
N VAL A 207 1.11 -11.06 5.05
CA VAL A 207 0.83 -10.78 3.63
C VAL A 207 1.19 -9.33 3.29
N ARG A 208 0.84 -8.38 4.18
CA ARG A 208 1.19 -6.96 4.00
C ARG A 208 2.70 -6.75 4.04
N TRP A 209 3.40 -7.40 4.99
CA TRP A 209 4.86 -7.36 5.05
C TRP A 209 5.50 -7.96 3.80
N LYS A 210 5.01 -9.13 3.31
CA LYS A 210 5.48 -9.73 2.04
C LYS A 210 5.32 -8.78 0.86
N LYS A 211 4.14 -8.18 0.71
CA LYS A 211 3.89 -7.17 -0.34
C LYS A 211 4.81 -5.97 -0.19
N ASN A 212 5.05 -5.54 1.04
CA ASN A 212 5.83 -4.34 1.30
C ASN A 212 7.35 -4.57 1.11
N LEU A 213 7.85 -5.83 1.08
CA LEU A 213 9.21 -6.14 0.60
C LEU A 213 9.42 -5.51 -0.78
N TRP A 214 8.49 -5.73 -1.69
CA TRP A 214 8.55 -5.18 -3.03
C TRP A 214 8.31 -3.67 -3.06
N ASN A 215 7.22 -3.21 -2.44
CA ASN A 215 6.82 -1.81 -2.49
C ASN A 215 7.88 -0.88 -1.89
N ALA A 216 8.38 -1.15 -0.70
CA ALA A 216 9.37 -0.29 -0.04
C ALA A 216 10.74 -0.32 -0.75
N THR A 217 11.04 -1.41 -1.46
CA THR A 217 12.31 -1.56 -2.17
C THR A 217 12.23 -0.97 -3.58
N PHE A 218 11.40 -1.54 -4.44
CA PHE A 218 11.40 -1.18 -5.85
C PHE A 218 10.69 0.14 -6.15
N SER A 219 9.63 0.48 -5.39
CA SER A 219 9.02 1.80 -5.58
C SER A 219 9.97 2.92 -5.20
N THR A 220 10.77 2.75 -4.14
CA THR A 220 11.76 3.77 -3.75
C THR A 220 12.93 3.83 -4.73
N LEU A 221 13.50 2.70 -5.15
CA LEU A 221 14.59 2.67 -6.12
C LEU A 221 14.18 3.28 -7.46
N SER A 222 13.01 2.89 -7.98
CA SER A 222 12.45 3.45 -9.21
C SER A 222 12.23 4.97 -9.09
N THR A 223 11.68 5.44 -7.97
CA THR A 223 11.44 6.87 -7.74
C THR A 223 12.75 7.65 -7.57
N LEU A 224 13.75 7.08 -6.90
CA LEU A 224 15.08 7.72 -6.75
C LEU A 224 15.84 7.81 -8.09
N ALA A 225 15.72 6.76 -8.91
CA ALA A 225 16.32 6.75 -10.26
C ALA A 225 15.54 7.62 -11.25
N GLY A 226 14.22 7.86 -11.02
CA GLY A 226 13.34 8.50 -11.97
C GLY A 226 12.98 7.61 -13.17
N GLU A 227 13.10 6.28 -13.02
CA GLU A 227 13.04 5.33 -14.13
C GLU A 227 11.99 4.21 -13.89
N PRO A 228 11.31 3.72 -14.95
CA PRO A 228 10.39 2.59 -14.86
C PRO A 228 11.13 1.30 -14.51
N MET A 229 10.37 0.28 -14.08
CA MET A 229 10.94 -1.00 -13.66
C MET A 229 11.74 -1.70 -14.75
N SER A 230 11.34 -1.58 -16.01
CA SER A 230 12.07 -2.13 -17.15
C SER A 230 13.50 -1.57 -17.29
N GLN A 231 13.70 -0.28 -16.97
CA GLN A 231 15.03 0.33 -17.01
C GLN A 231 15.90 -0.15 -15.84
N LEU A 232 15.33 -0.31 -14.65
CA LEU A 232 16.05 -0.85 -13.48
C LEU A 232 16.51 -2.30 -13.72
N MET A 233 15.72 -3.08 -14.46
CA MET A 233 15.93 -4.51 -14.68
C MET A 233 16.65 -4.84 -15.99
N ARG A 234 17.19 -3.84 -16.71
CA ARG A 234 18.04 -4.05 -17.88
C ARG A 234 19.34 -4.78 -17.52
N ASP A 235 19.86 -5.57 -18.42
CA ASP A 235 21.08 -6.36 -18.20
C ASP A 235 22.27 -5.51 -17.75
N GLU A 236 22.37 -4.26 -18.23
CA GLU A 236 23.43 -3.34 -17.84
C GLU A 236 23.25 -2.82 -16.39
N ASN A 237 22.05 -2.87 -15.82
CA ASN A 237 21.71 -2.28 -14.52
C ASN A 237 21.51 -3.33 -13.41
N VAL A 238 21.12 -4.56 -13.74
CA VAL A 238 20.74 -5.58 -12.73
C VAL A 238 21.84 -5.84 -11.71
N HIS A 239 23.11 -5.80 -12.11
CA HIS A 239 24.25 -6.04 -11.22
C HIS A 239 24.45 -4.92 -10.16
N PHE A 240 23.90 -3.73 -10.36
CA PHE A 240 23.84 -2.68 -9.34
C PHE A 240 22.55 -2.79 -8.52
N VAL A 241 21.40 -3.02 -9.18
CA VAL A 241 20.07 -2.91 -8.58
C VAL A 241 19.75 -4.14 -7.70
N ILE A 242 20.01 -5.37 -8.19
CA ILE A 242 19.61 -6.58 -7.46
C ILE A 242 20.33 -6.72 -6.11
N PRO A 243 21.67 -6.51 -5.98
CA PRO A 243 22.32 -6.61 -4.69
C PRO A 243 21.81 -5.58 -3.66
N ILE A 244 21.48 -4.36 -4.08
CA ILE A 244 20.96 -3.34 -3.18
C ILE A 244 19.50 -3.63 -2.82
N ALA A 245 18.68 -4.06 -3.77
CA ALA A 245 17.30 -4.47 -3.55
C ALA A 245 17.22 -5.62 -2.54
N ARG A 246 18.04 -6.66 -2.71
CA ARG A 246 18.12 -7.79 -1.77
C ARG A 246 18.44 -7.35 -0.36
N ARG A 247 19.45 -6.50 -0.20
CA ARG A 247 19.87 -5.99 1.13
C ARG A 247 18.80 -5.10 1.75
N THR A 248 18.08 -4.31 0.95
CA THR A 248 16.96 -3.49 1.42
C THR A 248 15.79 -4.36 1.87
N MET A 249 15.44 -5.41 1.10
CA MET A 249 14.41 -6.36 1.50
C MET A 249 14.78 -7.10 2.79
N LEU A 250 16.06 -7.39 3.03
CA LEU A 250 16.51 -7.99 4.28
C LEU A 250 16.34 -7.05 5.47
N GLU A 251 16.56 -5.73 5.33
CA GLU A 251 16.24 -4.74 6.39
C GLU A 251 14.74 -4.81 6.75
N ILE A 252 13.87 -4.89 5.75
CA ILE A 252 12.42 -5.01 5.95
C ILE A 252 12.06 -6.34 6.64
N LEU A 253 12.63 -7.45 6.17
CA LEU A 253 12.39 -8.77 6.73
C LEU A 253 12.83 -8.86 8.19
N PHE A 254 14.02 -8.35 8.53
CA PHE A 254 14.49 -8.32 9.91
C PHE A 254 13.60 -7.45 10.81
N THR A 255 13.12 -6.33 10.30
CA THR A 255 12.14 -5.53 11.02
C THR A 255 10.83 -6.29 11.22
N ALA A 256 10.33 -7.01 10.21
CA ALA A 256 9.16 -7.87 10.33
C ALA A 256 9.32 -8.94 11.42
N ARG A 257 10.52 -9.54 11.57
CA ARG A 257 10.81 -10.50 12.66
C ARG A 257 10.66 -9.88 14.04
N THR A 258 11.18 -8.67 14.22
CA THR A 258 11.11 -8.00 15.54
C THR A 258 9.69 -7.63 15.95
N VAL A 259 8.82 -7.31 15.00
CA VAL A 259 7.40 -7.06 15.27
C VAL A 259 6.56 -8.34 15.39
N GLY A 260 7.19 -9.51 15.30
CA GLY A 260 6.57 -10.80 15.62
C GLY A 260 6.09 -11.63 14.42
N ILE A 261 6.39 -11.21 13.18
CA ILE A 261 6.10 -12.04 12.01
C ILE A 261 7.06 -13.24 11.98
N LYS A 262 6.52 -14.43 12.01
CA LYS A 262 7.31 -15.66 12.14
C LYS A 262 7.91 -16.10 10.80
N GLU A 263 8.92 -16.98 10.86
CA GLU A 263 9.56 -17.54 9.67
C GLU A 263 8.57 -18.31 8.79
N GLU A 264 7.64 -19.04 9.41
CA GLU A 264 6.63 -19.84 8.70
C GLU A 264 5.61 -18.95 7.97
N GLU A 265 5.37 -17.72 8.48
CA GLU A 265 4.42 -16.76 7.92
C GLU A 265 5.04 -15.90 6.81
N LEU A 266 6.32 -15.60 6.90
CA LEU A 266 7.11 -14.86 5.90
C LEU A 266 8.52 -15.45 5.82
N PRO A 267 8.73 -16.52 5.05
CA PRO A 267 10.05 -17.17 4.93
C PRO A 267 11.13 -16.21 4.41
N ALA A 268 12.38 -16.42 4.85
CA ALA A 268 13.52 -15.65 4.33
C ALA A 268 13.68 -15.82 2.81
N ALA A 269 13.32 -16.99 2.27
CA ALA A 269 13.29 -17.26 0.83
C ALA A 269 12.34 -16.30 0.06
N ALA A 270 11.37 -15.68 0.72
CA ALA A 270 10.47 -14.71 0.07
C ALA A 270 11.23 -13.50 -0.52
N VAL A 271 12.40 -13.17 0.00
CA VAL A 271 13.26 -12.10 -0.54
C VAL A 271 13.75 -12.50 -1.93
N ASP A 272 14.35 -13.67 -2.06
CA ASP A 272 14.91 -14.16 -3.33
C ASP A 272 13.78 -14.49 -4.33
N GLU A 273 12.64 -14.99 -3.85
CA GLU A 273 11.42 -15.17 -4.65
C GLU A 273 10.93 -13.85 -5.27
N GLN A 274 10.85 -12.76 -4.48
CA GLN A 274 10.42 -11.46 -4.99
C GLN A 274 11.40 -10.88 -6.02
N LEU A 275 12.70 -11.11 -5.86
CA LEU A 275 13.71 -10.70 -6.83
C LEU A 275 13.57 -11.49 -8.13
N SER A 276 13.41 -12.82 -8.05
CA SER A 276 13.22 -13.68 -9.22
C SER A 276 11.97 -13.29 -10.01
N ILE A 277 10.83 -13.13 -9.34
CA ILE A 277 9.58 -12.68 -9.97
C ILE A 277 9.77 -11.32 -10.66
N THR A 278 10.50 -10.39 -10.02
CA THR A 278 10.73 -9.05 -10.60
C THR A 278 11.62 -9.13 -11.85
N LEU A 279 12.66 -9.95 -11.82
CA LEU A 279 13.52 -10.20 -12.98
C LEU A 279 12.75 -10.89 -14.11
N GLU A 280 11.94 -11.90 -13.81
CA GLU A 280 11.09 -12.57 -14.77
C GLU A 280 10.07 -11.61 -15.41
N GLN A 281 9.53 -10.70 -14.62
CA GLN A 281 8.49 -9.77 -15.07
C GLN A 281 9.04 -8.59 -15.88
N PHE A 282 10.19 -8.04 -15.52
CA PHE A 282 10.71 -6.78 -16.06
C PHE A 282 12.11 -6.88 -16.68
N GLY A 283 12.85 -7.97 -16.51
CA GLY A 283 14.21 -8.13 -17.00
C GLY A 283 14.29 -8.47 -18.48
N ASP A 284 15.44 -8.17 -19.08
CA ASP A 284 15.77 -8.51 -20.47
C ASP A 284 16.42 -9.89 -20.63
N ILE A 285 16.57 -10.66 -19.54
CA ILE A 285 17.27 -11.94 -19.50
C ILE A 285 16.69 -12.91 -20.53
N GLN A 286 17.54 -13.57 -21.31
CA GLN A 286 17.16 -14.44 -22.43
C GLN A 286 16.08 -15.48 -22.04
N HIS A 287 16.13 -16.05 -20.84
CA HIS A 287 15.12 -16.99 -20.34
C HIS A 287 13.73 -16.34 -20.14
N ALA A 288 13.68 -15.09 -19.67
CA ALA A 288 12.44 -14.36 -19.55
C ALA A 288 11.84 -14.05 -20.93
N ASN A 289 12.68 -13.77 -21.92
CA ASN A 289 12.24 -13.54 -23.31
C ASN A 289 11.76 -14.84 -23.99
N GLU A 290 12.32 -16.00 -23.64
CA GLU A 290 11.83 -17.29 -24.14
C GLU A 290 10.46 -17.67 -23.59
N GLN A 291 10.20 -17.41 -22.30
CA GLN A 291 8.90 -17.64 -21.66
C GLN A 291 7.81 -16.69 -22.19
N ARG A 292 8.21 -15.52 -22.70
CA ARG A 292 7.32 -14.48 -23.26
C ARG A 292 7.11 -14.61 -24.77
N ARG A 293 7.64 -15.66 -25.42
CA ARG A 293 7.37 -15.93 -26.82
C ARG A 293 5.87 -16.12 -27.07
N GLY A 294 5.26 -15.18 -27.80
CA GLY A 294 3.82 -15.16 -28.06
C GLY A 294 3.03 -14.11 -27.30
N GLU A 295 3.68 -13.30 -26.48
CA GLU A 295 3.06 -12.11 -25.92
C GLU A 295 2.79 -11.08 -27.03
N ASP A 296 1.64 -10.41 -26.95
CA ASP A 296 1.31 -9.36 -27.91
C ASP A 296 2.12 -8.07 -27.63
N ASP A 297 2.24 -7.23 -28.64
CA ASP A 297 3.00 -5.98 -28.58
C ASP A 297 2.45 -5.00 -27.52
N GLU A 298 1.16 -5.06 -27.22
CA GLU A 298 0.50 -4.19 -26.23
C GLU A 298 0.90 -4.58 -24.81
N ALA A 299 0.92 -5.89 -24.48
CA ALA A 299 1.39 -6.39 -23.20
C ALA A 299 2.88 -6.12 -22.98
N ALA A 300 3.70 -6.30 -24.01
CA ALA A 300 5.14 -5.97 -24.00
C ALA A 300 5.37 -4.47 -23.74
N ALA A 301 4.64 -3.60 -24.44
CA ALA A 301 4.70 -2.15 -24.26
C ALA A 301 4.21 -1.74 -22.84
N GLY A 302 3.16 -2.38 -22.34
CA GLY A 302 2.64 -2.16 -20.99
C GLY A 302 3.67 -2.48 -19.90
N ARG A 303 4.43 -3.56 -20.04
CA ARG A 303 5.52 -3.89 -19.11
C ARG A 303 6.69 -2.90 -19.21
N ALA A 304 7.08 -2.56 -20.43
CA ALA A 304 8.16 -1.60 -20.66
C ALA A 304 7.84 -0.22 -20.03
N ALA A 305 6.58 0.16 -19.98
CA ALA A 305 6.10 1.42 -19.41
C ALA A 305 5.75 1.33 -17.93
N PHE A 306 5.81 0.14 -17.30
CA PHE A 306 5.34 -0.04 -15.93
C PHE A 306 6.14 0.79 -14.92
N LYS A 307 5.43 1.69 -14.24
CA LYS A 307 5.95 2.54 -13.17
C LYS A 307 5.23 2.21 -11.85
N PRO A 308 5.97 2.01 -10.76
CA PRO A 308 5.37 1.94 -9.44
C PRO A 308 4.55 3.19 -9.12
N SER A 309 3.49 3.06 -8.34
CA SER A 309 2.60 4.17 -7.98
C SER A 309 3.32 5.35 -7.33
N MET A 310 4.39 5.10 -6.58
CA MET A 310 5.20 6.15 -5.96
C MET A 310 5.93 6.99 -7.01
N LEU A 311 6.50 6.38 -8.06
CA LEU A 311 7.12 7.10 -9.17
C LEU A 311 6.08 7.93 -9.94
N ILE A 312 4.90 7.35 -10.21
CA ILE A 312 3.80 8.08 -10.87
C ILE A 312 3.40 9.33 -10.05
N ASP A 313 3.33 9.21 -8.73
CA ASP A 313 3.03 10.37 -7.88
C ASP A 313 4.16 11.40 -7.90
N TYR A 314 5.40 10.94 -7.83
CA TYR A 314 6.58 11.79 -7.89
C TYR A 314 6.63 12.61 -9.19
N GLU A 315 6.45 11.97 -10.35
CA GLU A 315 6.45 12.62 -11.67
C GLU A 315 5.32 13.64 -11.82
N ASN A 316 4.17 13.37 -11.19
CA ASN A 316 3.03 14.28 -11.20
C ASN A 316 3.04 15.31 -10.06
N ALA A 317 4.16 15.45 -9.35
CA ALA A 317 4.33 16.35 -8.20
C ALA A 317 3.22 16.19 -7.14
N ARG A 318 2.76 14.95 -6.93
CA ARG A 318 1.73 14.61 -5.95
C ARG A 318 2.35 13.99 -4.70
N PRO A 319 1.75 14.17 -3.51
CA PRO A 319 2.17 13.50 -2.31
C PRO A 319 2.16 11.97 -2.48
N MET A 320 3.27 11.35 -2.07
CA MET A 320 3.52 9.91 -2.13
C MET A 320 3.09 9.22 -0.83
N GLU A 321 2.74 7.95 -0.88
CA GLU A 321 2.49 7.11 0.32
C GLU A 321 3.80 6.72 1.03
N LEU A 322 4.77 7.64 1.11
CA LEU A 322 6.12 7.39 1.61
C LEU A 322 6.12 7.00 3.09
N GLN A 323 5.30 7.67 3.91
CA GLN A 323 5.23 7.41 5.34
C GLN A 323 4.75 5.99 5.65
N CYS A 324 3.68 5.51 5.02
CA CYS A 324 3.16 4.18 5.32
C CYS A 324 3.93 3.04 4.64
N ILE A 325 4.57 3.30 3.49
CA ILE A 325 5.35 2.28 2.78
C ILE A 325 6.75 2.12 3.40
N VAL A 326 7.41 3.22 3.76
CA VAL A 326 8.80 3.21 4.27
C VAL A 326 8.88 3.70 5.71
N GLY A 327 8.32 4.88 6.01
CA GLY A 327 8.44 5.51 7.33
C GLY A 327 7.93 4.64 8.47
N SER A 328 6.86 3.88 8.26
CA SER A 328 6.32 2.94 9.25
C SER A 328 7.27 1.77 9.56
N ILE A 329 8.06 1.31 8.58
CA ILE A 329 9.11 0.30 8.80
C ILE A 329 10.22 0.89 9.64
N LEU A 330 10.71 2.09 9.26
CA LEU A 330 11.77 2.80 10.00
C LEU A 330 11.37 3.06 11.44
N GLN A 331 10.11 3.45 11.69
CA GLN A 331 9.62 3.66 13.05
C GLN A 331 9.72 2.37 13.86
N ARG A 332 9.28 1.23 13.31
CA ARG A 332 9.35 -0.07 13.96
C ARG A 332 10.79 -0.53 14.20
N ALA A 333 11.63 -0.39 13.20
CA ALA A 333 13.07 -0.71 13.34
C ALA A 333 13.70 0.05 14.50
N ARG A 334 13.47 1.36 14.58
CA ARG A 334 14.00 2.24 15.66
C ARG A 334 13.46 1.88 17.04
N GLU A 335 12.19 1.46 17.15
CA GLU A 335 11.59 1.00 18.42
C GLU A 335 12.34 -0.20 19.00
N PHE A 336 13.00 -0.99 18.16
CA PHE A 336 13.78 -2.17 18.55
C PHE A 336 15.29 -1.99 18.40
N GLY A 337 15.77 -0.78 18.10
CA GLY A 337 17.19 -0.50 17.94
C GLY A 337 17.83 -1.13 16.70
N LEU A 338 17.05 -1.42 15.67
CA LEU A 338 17.56 -1.95 14.40
C LEU A 338 18.00 -0.81 13.49
N GLU A 339 19.15 -1.01 12.85
CA GLU A 339 19.63 -0.14 11.78
C GLU A 339 19.09 -0.57 10.42
N THR A 340 18.61 0.40 9.65
CA THR A 340 18.03 0.22 8.31
C THR A 340 18.65 1.23 7.33
N PRO A 341 19.98 1.22 7.13
CA PRO A 341 20.68 2.32 6.47
C PRO A 341 20.21 2.59 5.03
N ARG A 342 19.74 1.58 4.30
CA ARG A 342 19.27 1.74 2.93
C ARG A 342 17.89 2.37 2.88
N LEU A 343 17.00 1.90 3.74
CA LEU A 343 15.66 2.49 3.90
C LEU A 343 15.74 3.90 4.45
N ASP A 344 16.63 4.16 5.43
CA ASP A 344 16.85 5.49 5.97
C ASP A 344 17.33 6.48 4.91
N LEU A 345 18.28 6.07 4.04
CA LEU A 345 18.76 6.89 2.93
C LEU A 345 17.60 7.19 1.95
N ALA A 346 16.90 6.16 1.49
CA ALA A 346 15.79 6.30 0.54
C ALA A 346 14.68 7.22 1.10
N TYR A 347 14.28 6.99 2.35
CA TYR A 347 13.28 7.80 3.04
C TYR A 347 13.70 9.25 3.18
N SER A 348 14.94 9.50 3.61
CA SER A 348 15.46 10.85 3.84
C SER A 348 15.49 11.67 2.55
N VAL A 349 15.98 11.09 1.46
CA VAL A 349 16.04 11.77 0.15
C VAL A 349 14.64 12.04 -0.40
N LEU A 350 13.76 11.05 -0.37
CA LEU A 350 12.39 11.20 -0.87
C LEU A 350 11.54 12.13 -0.01
N SER A 351 11.80 12.21 1.30
CA SER A 351 11.10 13.13 2.22
C SER A 351 11.29 14.59 1.86
N VAL A 352 12.45 14.95 1.28
CA VAL A 352 12.69 16.32 0.78
C VAL A 352 11.72 16.69 -0.34
N LYS A 353 11.45 15.75 -1.25
CA LYS A 353 10.46 15.94 -2.33
C LYS A 353 9.04 15.85 -1.81
N GLN A 354 8.75 14.88 -0.94
CA GLN A 354 7.45 14.73 -0.28
C GLN A 354 7.01 16.04 0.37
N ARG A 355 7.90 16.68 1.11
CA ARG A 355 7.60 17.96 1.77
C ARG A 355 7.15 19.03 0.78
N LYS A 356 7.86 19.18 -0.35
CA LYS A 356 7.46 20.14 -1.39
C LYS A 356 6.07 19.82 -1.97
N PHE A 357 5.77 18.54 -2.21
CA PHE A 357 4.47 18.13 -2.74
C PHE A 357 3.35 18.35 -1.73
N VAL A 358 3.60 18.10 -0.45
CA VAL A 358 2.64 18.38 0.64
C VAL A 358 2.36 19.88 0.74
N GLU A 359 3.40 20.71 0.76
CA GLU A 359 3.27 22.18 0.80
C GLU A 359 2.48 22.74 -0.39
N SER A 360 2.67 22.16 -1.58
CA SER A 360 1.93 22.55 -2.80
C SER A 360 0.48 22.08 -2.80
N SER A 361 0.18 20.95 -2.14
CA SER A 361 -1.16 20.34 -2.12
C SER A 361 -2.05 20.92 -1.02
N THR A 362 -1.46 21.46 0.03
CA THR A 362 -2.15 22.11 1.13
C THR A 362 -2.04 23.61 0.90
N HIS A 363 -3.15 24.31 0.68
CA HIS A 363 -3.18 25.79 0.74
C HIS A 363 -2.88 26.31 2.16
N HIS A 364 -2.53 25.45 3.09
CA HIS A 364 -2.04 25.77 4.43
C HIS A 364 -0.53 25.82 4.40
N LYS A 365 0.05 26.99 4.64
CA LYS A 365 1.46 27.12 5.02
C LYS A 365 1.68 26.23 6.26
N PRO A 366 2.65 25.29 6.25
CA PRO A 366 2.99 24.52 7.44
C PRO A 366 3.29 25.53 8.56
N THR A 367 2.57 25.45 9.66
CA THR A 367 2.92 26.25 10.83
C THR A 367 4.33 25.82 11.26
N ALA A 368 5.20 26.78 11.55
CA ALA A 368 6.60 26.57 11.96
C ALA A 368 6.76 25.55 13.11
N ARG A 369 5.69 25.23 13.81
CA ARG A 369 5.59 24.21 14.86
C ARG A 369 5.86 22.77 14.38
N MET A 370 5.41 22.39 13.18
CA MET A 370 5.62 21.03 12.66
C MET A 370 7.10 20.74 12.34
N SER A 371 7.85 21.75 11.87
CA SER A 371 9.30 21.60 11.60
C SER A 371 10.12 21.45 12.88
N THR A 372 9.70 22.12 13.95
CA THR A 372 10.42 22.11 15.24
C THR A 372 10.12 20.82 16.02
N GLU A 373 8.88 20.31 16.00
CA GLU A 373 8.54 19.04 16.66
C GLU A 373 9.15 17.82 15.95
N LEU A 374 9.20 17.82 14.61
CA LEU A 374 9.88 16.77 13.86
C LEU A 374 11.39 16.80 14.10
N ALA A 375 12.01 17.97 14.03
CA ALA A 375 13.44 18.16 14.34
C ALA A 375 13.75 17.79 15.80
N GLN A 376 12.89 18.13 16.76
CA GLN A 376 13.04 17.74 18.16
C GLN A 376 12.80 16.25 18.39
N ARG A 377 11.91 15.59 17.64
CA ARG A 377 11.76 14.13 17.67
C ARG A 377 13.01 13.43 17.13
N PHE A 378 13.60 13.93 16.06
CA PHE A 378 14.85 13.38 15.50
C PHE A 378 16.05 13.65 16.39
N ALA A 379 16.15 14.83 17.03
CA ALA A 379 17.21 15.14 17.99
C ALA A 379 17.10 14.35 19.31
N ARG A 380 15.89 13.90 19.69
CA ARG A 380 15.66 13.07 20.89
C ARG A 380 15.82 11.56 20.63
N SER A 381 15.84 11.11 19.38
CA SER A 381 16.26 9.75 19.03
C SER A 381 17.78 9.68 19.02
N GLY A 382 18.39 9.75 20.24
CA GLY A 382 19.82 9.85 20.44
C GLY A 382 20.63 8.89 19.56
N VAL A 383 21.15 9.43 18.47
CA VAL A 383 22.46 8.99 18.02
C VAL A 383 23.41 9.53 19.08
N SER A 384 23.75 8.71 20.06
CA SER A 384 24.94 9.03 20.89
C SER A 384 26.09 9.10 19.88
N ASP A 385 26.73 10.25 19.79
CA ASP A 385 28.06 10.40 19.23
C ASP A 385 29.04 9.57 20.08
N SER A 386 28.93 8.25 19.96
CA SER A 386 30.00 7.37 20.40
C SER A 386 31.10 7.50 19.36
N PRO A 387 32.30 7.92 19.72
CA PRO A 387 33.38 8.03 18.77
C PRO A 387 33.61 6.67 18.12
N VAL A 388 33.62 6.65 16.80
CA VAL A 388 34.04 5.51 16.00
C VAL A 388 35.36 5.01 16.60
N PRO A 389 35.48 3.74 17.05
CA PRO A 389 36.75 3.25 17.55
C PRO A 389 37.77 3.39 16.42
N SER A 390 38.78 4.19 16.68
CA SER A 390 39.91 4.33 15.76
C SER A 390 40.64 3.00 15.64
N GLY A 391 40.53 2.38 14.49
CA GLY A 391 41.54 1.56 13.92
C GLY A 391 41.68 0.13 14.41
N THR A 392 41.09 -0.80 13.69
CA THR A 392 41.80 -2.03 13.32
C THR A 392 41.69 -2.15 11.78
N PRO A 393 42.81 -2.30 11.05
CA PRO A 393 42.78 -2.48 9.61
C PRO A 393 42.02 -3.78 9.30
N LEU A 394 40.98 -3.71 8.49
CA LEU A 394 40.36 -4.88 7.88
C LEU A 394 41.42 -5.60 7.04
N ASN A 395 41.90 -6.72 7.54
CA ASN A 395 42.66 -7.69 6.74
C ASN A 395 41.70 -8.26 5.67
N LEU A 396 41.72 -7.68 4.47
CA LEU A 396 41.11 -8.25 3.31
C LEU A 396 41.95 -9.48 2.87
N PRO A 397 41.32 -10.62 2.58
CA PRO A 397 42.05 -11.75 2.01
C PRO A 397 42.62 -11.37 0.64
N PRO A 398 43.81 -11.87 0.27
CA PRO A 398 44.46 -11.53 -0.98
C PRO A 398 43.62 -11.99 -2.17
N THR A 399 43.49 -11.10 -3.15
CA THR A 399 42.89 -11.37 -4.45
C THR A 399 43.55 -12.58 -5.12
N PRO A 400 42.79 -13.56 -5.63
CA PRO A 400 43.42 -14.68 -6.39
C PRO A 400 44.02 -14.12 -7.69
N THR A 401 45.30 -14.27 -7.83
CA THR A 401 46.04 -14.03 -9.09
C THR A 401 45.68 -15.11 -10.07
N THR A 402 44.88 -14.81 -11.05
CA THR A 402 44.74 -15.65 -12.27
C THR A 402 46.06 -15.62 -13.04
N LYS A 403 46.75 -16.75 -13.07
CA LYS A 403 47.83 -16.97 -14.05
C LYS A 403 47.18 -17.22 -15.40
N VAL A 404 47.68 -16.51 -16.41
CA VAL A 404 47.46 -16.69 -17.84
C VAL A 404 47.76 -18.09 -18.29
#